data_36cb255a8f9afbcfc7b8cfefd74a6671
#
_entry.id   36cb255a8f9afbcfc7b8cfefd74a6671
#
_cell.length_a   1.000
_cell.length_b   1.000
_cell.length_c   1.000
_cell.angle_alpha   90.00
_cell.angle_beta   90.00
_cell.angle_gamma   90.00
#
_symmetry.space_group_name_H-M   'P 1'
#
loop_
_entity.id
_entity.type
_entity.pdbx_description
1 polymer ?
#
loop_
_entity_poly.entity_id
_entity_poly.type
_entity_poly.pdbx_seq_one_letter_code
_entity_poly.pdbx_strand_id
1 'polypeptide(L)'
;MTSGIDRLVQIMGDSGRERAEVDWEGSIDRLGVRLPSDYRELVERYGYLEFGGDIRFASPVLEPGGPEEETFNSLYYFNKDVGEMLAEWYTWDGVSGRPYEPFPAKGCLLAWANNTGCDYFCWDTSAGDPDEWPVVVWRFSISEMVRFDGGMAEFLAAVIEGEFPDADEYLDRSMGPDLWRSR
;
A
#
# COMPACT_ATOMS: atom_id res chain seq x y z
N MET A 1 -2.41 12.41 -21.29
CA MET A 1 -2.87 11.23 -20.52
C MET A 1 -3.10 11.70 -19.10
N THR A 2 -4.24 11.42 -18.52
CA THR A 2 -4.56 11.72 -17.11
C THR A 2 -3.63 10.87 -16.25
N SER A 3 -3.00 11.42 -15.22
CA SER A 3 -2.14 10.63 -14.32
C SER A 3 -2.99 9.66 -13.49
N GLY A 4 -2.38 8.57 -12.99
CA GLY A 4 -3.10 7.60 -12.15
C GLY A 4 -3.74 8.27 -10.94
N ILE A 5 -3.05 9.22 -10.31
CA ILE A 5 -3.61 9.97 -9.17
C ILE A 5 -4.78 10.86 -9.57
N ASP A 6 -4.75 11.53 -10.73
CA ASP A 6 -5.88 12.35 -11.19
C ASP A 6 -7.13 11.48 -11.45
N ARG A 7 -6.93 10.29 -12.04
CA ARG A 7 -8.00 9.31 -12.26
C ARG A 7 -8.62 8.86 -10.93
N LEU A 8 -7.79 8.48 -9.97
CA LEU A 8 -8.25 8.05 -8.65
C LEU A 8 -8.98 9.18 -7.91
N VAL A 9 -8.47 10.41 -7.96
CA VAL A 9 -9.13 11.59 -7.37
C VAL A 9 -10.48 11.86 -8.03
N GLN A 10 -10.64 11.65 -9.34
CA GLN A 10 -11.94 11.77 -10.01
C GLN A 10 -12.95 10.72 -9.50
N ILE A 11 -12.50 9.51 -9.22
CA ILE A 11 -13.35 8.44 -8.67
C ILE A 11 -13.74 8.76 -7.22
N MET A 12 -12.78 9.19 -6.40
CA MET A 12 -12.98 9.44 -4.97
C MET A 12 -13.74 10.75 -4.68
N GLY A 13 -13.60 11.74 -5.55
CA GLY A 13 -14.12 13.09 -5.34
C GLY A 13 -13.28 13.91 -4.37
N ASP A 14 -13.82 15.06 -3.96
CA ASP A 14 -13.16 15.96 -3.01
C ASP A 14 -13.30 15.40 -1.58
N SER A 15 -12.21 15.37 -0.83
CA SER A 15 -12.21 14.94 0.58
C SER A 15 -12.96 15.92 1.51
N GLY A 16 -13.15 17.17 1.09
CA GLY A 16 -13.70 18.24 1.93
C GLY A 16 -12.83 18.63 3.12
N ARG A 17 -11.57 18.13 3.18
CA ARG A 17 -10.63 18.35 4.28
C ARG A 17 -9.48 19.25 3.84
N GLU A 18 -8.89 19.95 4.80
CA GLU A 18 -7.58 20.55 4.58
C GLU A 18 -6.53 19.44 4.39
N ARG A 19 -5.53 19.70 3.55
CA ARG A 19 -4.43 18.76 3.35
C ARG A 19 -3.71 18.49 4.66
N ALA A 20 -3.43 17.24 4.94
CA ALA A 20 -2.67 16.84 6.12
C ALA A 20 -1.20 17.26 5.97
N GLU A 21 -0.65 17.82 7.04
CA GLU A 21 0.80 17.99 7.16
C GLU A 21 1.43 16.67 7.60
N VAL A 22 2.33 16.14 6.78
CA VAL A 22 3.00 14.86 7.01
C VAL A 22 4.51 15.08 7.07
N ASP A 23 5.15 14.53 8.11
CA ASP A 23 6.62 14.49 8.21
C ASP A 23 7.21 13.42 7.28
N TRP A 24 7.33 13.79 6.00
CA TRP A 24 7.91 12.90 4.99
C TRP A 24 9.40 12.65 5.21
N GLU A 25 10.14 13.61 5.75
CA GLU A 25 11.58 13.46 6.03
C GLU A 25 11.79 12.42 7.13
N GLY A 26 11.07 12.52 8.24
CA GLY A 26 11.11 11.52 9.30
C GLY A 26 10.68 10.13 8.83
N SER A 27 9.71 10.04 7.91
CA SER A 27 9.31 8.77 7.30
C SER A 27 10.42 8.18 6.43
N ILE A 28 11.09 9.00 5.62
CA ILE A 28 12.24 8.60 4.78
C ILE A 28 13.39 8.11 5.65
N ASP A 29 13.74 8.83 6.71
CA ASP A 29 14.84 8.47 7.62
C ASP A 29 14.61 7.09 8.26
N ARG A 30 13.37 6.75 8.58
CA ARG A 30 13.02 5.45 9.19
C ARG A 30 12.97 4.31 8.18
N LEU A 31 12.39 4.56 7.01
CA LEU A 31 12.23 3.55 5.95
C LEU A 31 13.51 3.33 5.15
N GLY A 32 14.39 4.33 5.11
CA GLY A 32 15.59 4.34 4.28
C GLY A 32 15.31 4.58 2.78
N VAL A 33 14.05 4.87 2.42
CA VAL A 33 13.63 5.10 1.03
C VAL A 33 12.60 6.25 0.96
N ARG A 34 12.57 6.94 -0.16
CA ARG A 34 11.48 7.89 -0.48
C ARG A 34 10.25 7.12 -0.91
N LEU A 35 9.08 7.70 -0.65
CA LEU A 35 7.80 7.10 -1.06
C LEU A 35 7.31 7.70 -2.38
N PRO A 36 6.52 6.93 -3.17
CA PRO A 36 5.93 7.40 -4.42
C PRO A 36 5.11 8.67 -4.25
N SER A 37 5.12 9.52 -5.26
CA SER A 37 4.41 10.81 -5.23
C SER A 37 2.90 10.65 -5.17
N ASP A 38 2.34 9.64 -5.81
CA ASP A 38 0.91 9.32 -5.80
C ASP A 38 0.43 8.90 -4.39
N TYR A 39 1.21 8.11 -3.66
CA TYR A 39 0.90 7.75 -2.27
C TYR A 39 0.93 8.99 -1.37
N ARG A 40 1.95 9.83 -1.51
CA ARG A 40 2.09 11.05 -0.72
C ARG A 40 0.92 12.01 -0.96
N GLU A 41 0.57 12.25 -2.22
CA GLU A 41 -0.57 13.09 -2.62
C GLU A 41 -1.89 12.54 -2.05
N LEU A 42 -2.08 11.21 -2.07
CA LEU A 42 -3.28 10.56 -1.57
C LEU A 42 -3.41 10.75 -0.05
N VAL A 43 -2.34 10.49 0.70
CA VAL A 43 -2.30 10.66 2.16
C VAL A 43 -2.51 12.12 2.56
N GLU A 44 -1.88 13.08 1.87
CA GLU A 44 -2.06 14.50 2.15
C GLU A 44 -3.50 14.98 1.91
N ARG A 45 -4.16 14.47 0.84
CA ARG A 45 -5.54 14.86 0.51
C ARG A 45 -6.60 14.21 1.38
N TYR A 46 -6.43 12.94 1.68
CA TYR A 46 -7.50 12.14 2.28
C TYR A 46 -7.16 11.63 3.68
N GLY A 47 -5.90 11.75 4.11
CA GLY A 47 -5.44 11.23 5.40
C GLY A 47 -5.26 9.71 5.37
N TYR A 48 -5.54 9.07 6.49
CA TYR A 48 -5.54 7.61 6.59
C TYR A 48 -6.74 7.02 5.87
N LEU A 49 -6.51 6.08 4.96
CA LEU A 49 -7.53 5.56 4.06
C LEU A 49 -7.88 4.10 4.31
N GLU A 50 -9.14 3.82 4.09
CA GLU A 50 -9.69 2.47 3.99
C GLU A 50 -10.62 2.40 2.78
N PHE A 51 -10.42 1.43 1.87
CA PHE A 51 -11.26 1.20 0.71
C PHE A 51 -12.12 -0.04 0.87
N GLY A 52 -13.40 0.06 0.48
CA GLY A 52 -14.36 -1.04 0.54
C GLY A 52 -14.58 -1.62 1.93
N GLY A 53 -14.20 -0.89 2.98
CA GLY A 53 -14.22 -1.37 4.34
C GLY A 53 -13.18 -2.46 4.64
N ASP A 54 -12.26 -2.71 3.72
CA ASP A 54 -11.34 -3.85 3.80
C ASP A 54 -9.88 -3.47 3.55
N ILE A 55 -9.53 -2.81 2.43
CA ILE A 55 -8.15 -2.41 2.16
C ILE A 55 -7.76 -1.25 3.07
N ARG A 56 -6.84 -1.49 4.00
CA ARG A 56 -6.37 -0.53 5.00
C ARG A 56 -4.95 -0.09 4.69
N PHE A 57 -4.76 1.21 4.59
CA PHE A 57 -3.44 1.79 4.37
C PHE A 57 -2.60 1.80 5.64
N ALA A 58 -1.33 1.50 5.52
CA ALA A 58 -0.37 1.77 6.56
C ALA A 58 -0.08 3.28 6.64
N SER A 59 -0.04 3.82 7.85
CA SER A 59 0.20 5.26 8.06
C SER A 59 1.69 5.60 7.94
N PRO A 60 2.07 6.67 7.23
CA PRO A 60 3.45 7.15 7.24
C PRO A 60 3.83 7.83 8.57
N VAL A 61 2.85 8.21 9.38
CA VAL A 61 3.02 9.04 10.57
C VAL A 61 2.93 8.18 11.82
N LEU A 62 3.91 8.36 12.73
CA LEU A 62 3.74 8.00 14.12
C LEU A 62 2.93 9.13 14.79
N GLU A 63 1.85 8.79 15.48
CA GLU A 63 1.19 9.74 16.38
C GLU A 63 2.22 10.27 17.37
N PRO A 64 2.47 11.60 17.44
CA PRO A 64 3.46 12.15 18.36
C PRO A 64 3.07 11.83 19.80
N GLY A 65 3.89 11.03 20.49
CA GLY A 65 3.70 10.68 21.91
C GLY A 65 2.78 9.51 22.20
N GLY A 66 2.32 8.77 21.16
CA GLY A 66 1.69 7.47 21.34
C GLY A 66 2.70 6.43 21.83
N PRO A 67 2.27 5.43 22.64
CA PRO A 67 3.13 4.30 22.99
C PRO A 67 3.57 3.57 21.72
N GLU A 68 4.80 3.00 21.73
CA GLU A 68 5.33 2.26 20.56
C GLU A 68 4.37 1.16 20.06
N GLU A 69 3.52 0.63 20.95
CA GLU A 69 2.51 -0.39 20.65
C GLU A 69 1.31 0.15 19.83
N GLU A 70 0.98 1.44 19.90
CA GLU A 70 -0.07 2.07 19.08
C GLU A 70 0.42 2.41 17.67
N THR A 71 1.71 2.26 17.42
CA THR A 71 2.33 2.47 16.10
C THR A 71 2.28 1.25 15.18
N PHE A 72 1.51 0.22 15.53
CA PHE A 72 1.35 -1.00 14.73
C PHE A 72 0.92 -0.75 13.27
N ASN A 73 0.25 0.37 13.03
CA ASN A 73 -0.14 0.82 11.69
C ASN A 73 0.87 1.77 11.04
N SER A 74 2.00 2.08 11.70
CA SER A 74 3.00 2.89 11.03
C SER A 74 3.67 2.09 9.92
N LEU A 75 3.92 2.75 8.81
CA LEU A 75 4.50 2.13 7.62
C LEU A 75 5.82 1.39 7.94
N TYR A 76 6.63 1.90 8.87
CA TYR A 76 7.87 1.26 9.30
C TYR A 76 7.64 -0.08 10.03
N TYR A 77 6.83 -0.08 11.11
CA TYR A 77 6.60 -1.30 11.89
C TYR A 77 5.80 -2.32 11.08
N PHE A 78 4.83 -1.87 10.32
CA PHE A 78 4.09 -2.72 9.39
C PHE A 78 5.03 -3.46 8.42
N ASN A 79 5.99 -2.75 7.83
CA ASN A 79 6.96 -3.37 6.94
C ASN A 79 7.98 -4.26 7.63
N LYS A 80 8.33 -3.96 8.89
CA LYS A 80 9.17 -4.87 9.67
C LYS A 80 8.48 -6.23 9.84
N ASP A 81 7.21 -6.23 10.25
CA ASP A 81 6.44 -7.45 10.45
C ASP A 81 6.20 -8.20 9.12
N VAL A 82 5.82 -7.49 8.06
CA VAL A 82 5.63 -8.06 6.72
C VAL A 82 6.94 -8.64 6.18
N GLY A 83 8.08 -7.98 6.41
CA GLY A 83 9.39 -8.48 6.00
C GLY A 83 9.78 -9.77 6.73
N GLU A 84 9.53 -9.86 8.03
CA GLU A 84 9.75 -11.08 8.83
C GLU A 84 8.84 -12.22 8.32
N MET A 85 7.56 -11.94 8.07
CA MET A 85 6.61 -12.91 7.50
C MET A 85 7.02 -13.40 6.12
N LEU A 86 7.49 -12.50 5.24
CA LEU A 86 7.95 -12.86 3.90
C LEU A 86 9.20 -13.75 3.96
N ALA A 87 10.13 -13.44 4.86
CA ALA A 87 11.32 -14.23 5.06
C ALA A 87 10.98 -15.65 5.58
N GLU A 88 10.02 -15.77 6.50
CA GLU A 88 9.53 -17.05 7.00
C GLU A 88 8.78 -17.82 5.90
N TRP A 89 7.90 -17.16 5.15
CA TRP A 89 7.15 -17.79 4.06
C TRP A 89 8.05 -18.46 3.02
N TYR A 90 9.22 -17.88 2.71
CA TYR A 90 10.20 -18.48 1.81
C TYR A 90 10.84 -19.79 2.34
N THR A 91 10.61 -20.12 3.60
CA THR A 91 11.08 -21.40 4.19
C THR A 91 10.05 -22.52 4.07
N TRP A 92 8.81 -22.21 3.66
CA TRP A 92 7.74 -23.20 3.59
C TRP A 92 7.90 -24.14 2.39
N ASP A 93 7.47 -25.39 2.57
CA ASP A 93 7.44 -26.38 1.49
C ASP A 93 6.49 -25.92 0.38
N GLY A 94 6.96 -25.97 -0.87
CA GLY A 94 6.17 -25.58 -2.04
C GLY A 94 6.39 -24.15 -2.52
N VAL A 95 7.01 -23.29 -1.73
CA VAL A 95 7.44 -21.96 -2.20
C VAL A 95 8.73 -22.11 -2.99
N SER A 96 8.69 -21.78 -4.28
CA SER A 96 9.85 -21.87 -5.16
C SER A 96 10.40 -20.48 -5.49
N GLY A 97 11.71 -20.32 -5.23
CA GLY A 97 12.40 -19.06 -5.50
C GLY A 97 12.16 -17.99 -4.44
N ARG A 98 12.81 -16.86 -4.63
CA ARG A 98 12.67 -15.64 -3.83
C ARG A 98 12.57 -14.47 -4.80
N PRO A 99 11.39 -14.20 -5.37
CA PRO A 99 11.26 -13.19 -6.41
C PRO A 99 11.53 -11.77 -5.89
N TYR A 100 11.36 -11.56 -4.58
CA TYR A 100 11.55 -10.26 -3.94
C TYR A 100 12.29 -10.39 -2.61
N GLU A 101 13.06 -9.37 -2.26
CA GLU A 101 13.73 -9.33 -0.97
C GLU A 101 12.76 -8.83 0.14
N PRO A 102 12.87 -9.35 1.38
CA PRO A 102 12.14 -8.82 2.52
C PRO A 102 12.68 -7.44 2.94
N PHE A 103 11.80 -6.56 3.46
CA PHE A 103 12.24 -5.34 4.14
C PHE A 103 13.13 -5.70 5.35
N PRO A 104 14.23 -4.98 5.63
CA PRO A 104 14.66 -3.71 5.04
C PRO A 104 15.71 -3.84 3.93
N ALA A 105 15.80 -4.94 3.22
CA ALA A 105 16.79 -5.11 2.16
C ALA A 105 16.59 -4.10 1.03
N LYS A 106 17.67 -3.76 0.32
CA LYS A 106 17.57 -2.92 -0.87
C LYS A 106 16.81 -3.65 -1.98
N GLY A 107 15.84 -2.98 -2.59
CA GLY A 107 14.98 -3.58 -3.62
C GLY A 107 13.94 -4.56 -3.05
N CYS A 108 13.57 -4.37 -1.78
CA CYS A 108 12.58 -5.18 -1.09
C CYS A 108 11.14 -4.95 -1.59
N LEU A 109 10.23 -5.85 -1.20
CA LEU A 109 8.82 -5.49 -1.15
C LEU A 109 8.57 -4.54 0.01
N LEU A 110 7.90 -3.42 -0.27
CA LEU A 110 7.48 -2.44 0.72
C LEU A 110 5.95 -2.38 0.75
N ALA A 111 5.34 -2.96 1.76
CA ALA A 111 3.89 -3.03 1.89
C ALA A 111 3.31 -1.65 2.29
N TRP A 112 2.25 -1.22 1.60
CA TRP A 112 1.56 0.04 1.86
C TRP A 112 0.12 -0.15 2.36
N ALA A 113 -0.44 -1.33 2.18
CA ALA A 113 -1.77 -1.69 2.70
C ALA A 113 -1.89 -3.20 2.89
N ASN A 114 -2.93 -3.60 3.61
CA ASN A 114 -3.39 -4.98 3.70
C ASN A 114 -4.92 -5.02 3.71
N ASN A 115 -5.49 -6.23 3.56
CA ASN A 115 -6.90 -6.49 3.74
C ASN A 115 -7.15 -7.57 4.80
N THR A 116 -8.42 -7.82 5.13
CA THR A 116 -8.82 -8.89 6.08
C THR A 116 -8.60 -10.29 5.53
N GLY A 117 -8.46 -10.44 4.21
CA GLY A 117 -8.10 -11.69 3.53
C GLY A 117 -6.64 -12.09 3.67
N CYS A 118 -5.85 -11.31 4.40
CA CYS A 118 -4.39 -11.46 4.52
C CYS A 118 -3.64 -11.25 3.19
N ASP A 119 -4.17 -10.42 2.29
CA ASP A 119 -3.41 -9.94 1.14
C ASP A 119 -2.65 -8.67 1.53
N TYR A 120 -1.41 -8.58 1.05
CA TYR A 120 -0.54 -7.43 1.26
C TYR A 120 -0.32 -6.71 -0.07
N PHE A 121 -0.59 -5.42 -0.10
CA PHE A 121 -0.37 -4.56 -1.25
C PHE A 121 0.97 -3.87 -1.10
N CYS A 122 1.90 -4.18 -1.98
CA CYS A 122 3.30 -3.79 -1.86
C CYS A 122 3.78 -3.02 -3.09
N TRP A 123 4.87 -2.28 -2.93
CA TRP A 123 5.71 -1.83 -4.03
C TRP A 123 6.92 -2.75 -4.17
N ASP A 124 7.31 -3.04 -5.41
CA ASP A 124 8.62 -3.57 -5.75
C ASP A 124 9.61 -2.41 -5.85
N THR A 125 10.45 -2.24 -4.83
CA THR A 125 11.38 -1.11 -4.74
C THR A 125 12.69 -1.32 -5.49
N SER A 126 12.74 -2.24 -6.44
CA SER A 126 13.96 -2.55 -7.21
C SER A 126 14.36 -1.44 -8.19
N ALA A 127 13.40 -0.62 -8.67
CA ALA A 127 13.71 0.57 -9.47
C ALA A 127 14.26 1.71 -8.59
N GLY A 128 15.10 2.55 -9.19
CA GLY A 128 15.75 3.65 -8.48
C GLY A 128 14.82 4.83 -8.15
N ASP A 129 13.81 5.06 -8.99
CA ASP A 129 12.81 6.10 -8.79
C ASP A 129 11.55 5.49 -8.16
N PRO A 130 11.10 5.99 -6.99
CA PRO A 130 9.88 5.51 -6.35
C PRO A 130 8.63 5.64 -7.23
N ASP A 131 8.56 6.64 -8.09
CA ASP A 131 7.42 6.85 -8.99
C ASP A 131 7.36 5.81 -10.14
N GLU A 132 8.39 4.98 -10.29
CA GLU A 132 8.45 3.87 -11.23
C GLU A 132 8.21 2.50 -10.56
N TRP A 133 7.94 2.46 -9.24
CA TRP A 133 7.71 1.20 -8.55
C TRP A 133 6.37 0.58 -8.93
N PRO A 134 6.38 -0.65 -9.47
CA PRO A 134 5.16 -1.39 -9.74
C PRO A 134 4.54 -1.92 -8.44
N VAL A 135 3.25 -2.20 -8.50
CA VAL A 135 2.53 -2.84 -7.40
C VAL A 135 2.67 -4.36 -7.48
N VAL A 136 2.86 -4.98 -6.32
CA VAL A 136 2.82 -6.43 -6.14
C VAL A 136 1.78 -6.73 -5.07
N VAL A 137 0.77 -7.52 -5.40
CA VAL A 137 -0.17 -8.05 -4.41
C VAL A 137 0.34 -9.41 -3.95
N TRP A 138 0.71 -9.51 -2.69
CA TRP A 138 1.05 -10.78 -2.07
C TRP A 138 -0.18 -11.39 -1.42
N ARG A 139 -0.76 -12.37 -2.09
CA ARG A 139 -1.92 -13.15 -1.63
C ARG A 139 -1.44 -14.27 -0.72
N PHE A 140 -1.23 -13.93 0.56
CA PHE A 140 -0.58 -14.81 1.53
C PHE A 140 -1.32 -16.14 1.71
N SER A 141 -2.65 -16.10 1.79
CA SER A 141 -3.50 -17.27 2.05
C SER A 141 -3.44 -18.35 0.95
N ILE A 142 -3.14 -17.96 -0.28
CA ILE A 142 -3.03 -18.88 -1.43
C ILE A 142 -1.61 -18.96 -2.00
N SER A 143 -0.64 -18.34 -1.31
CA SER A 143 0.78 -18.38 -1.68
C SER A 143 1.06 -17.86 -3.11
N GLU A 144 0.40 -16.77 -3.51
CA GLU A 144 0.51 -16.17 -4.83
C GLU A 144 1.02 -14.74 -4.75
N MET A 145 1.80 -14.33 -5.74
CA MET A 145 2.18 -12.94 -5.95
C MET A 145 1.75 -12.47 -7.34
N VAL A 146 0.94 -11.43 -7.39
CA VAL A 146 0.43 -10.85 -8.64
C VAL A 146 1.05 -9.48 -8.83
N ARG A 147 1.70 -9.26 -9.99
CA ARG A 147 2.33 -7.99 -10.35
C ARG A 147 1.43 -7.15 -11.23
N PHE A 148 1.39 -5.86 -10.95
CA PHE A 148 0.78 -4.83 -11.77
C PHE A 148 1.85 -3.81 -12.17
N ASP A 149 2.10 -3.66 -13.48
CA ASP A 149 3.13 -2.76 -14.02
C ASP A 149 2.62 -1.31 -14.10
N GLY A 150 2.33 -0.74 -12.94
CA GLY A 150 1.88 0.64 -12.75
C GLY A 150 2.01 1.06 -11.30
N GLY A 151 1.83 2.37 -11.03
CA GLY A 151 1.86 2.93 -9.69
C GLY A 151 0.64 2.55 -8.85
N MET A 152 0.69 2.89 -7.57
CA MET A 152 -0.36 2.56 -6.60
C MET A 152 -1.72 3.18 -6.99
N ALA A 153 -1.74 4.45 -7.40
CA ALA A 153 -2.99 5.11 -7.78
C ALA A 153 -3.63 4.52 -9.04
N GLU A 154 -2.81 4.08 -10.01
CA GLU A 154 -3.29 3.36 -11.20
C GLU A 154 -3.86 1.99 -10.84
N PHE A 155 -3.18 1.25 -9.97
CA PHE A 155 -3.66 -0.02 -9.44
C PHE A 155 -5.00 0.12 -8.74
N LEU A 156 -5.13 1.06 -7.80
CA LEU A 156 -6.39 1.30 -7.08
C LEU A 156 -7.52 1.67 -8.03
N ALA A 157 -7.28 2.57 -8.98
CA ALA A 157 -8.27 2.92 -9.99
C ALA A 157 -8.70 1.69 -10.80
N ALA A 158 -7.76 0.85 -11.24
CA ALA A 158 -8.05 -0.37 -11.99
C ALA A 158 -8.86 -1.39 -11.17
N VAL A 159 -8.57 -1.54 -9.86
CA VAL A 159 -9.35 -2.39 -8.97
C VAL A 159 -10.77 -1.85 -8.79
N ILE A 160 -10.92 -0.55 -8.50
CA ILE A 160 -12.23 0.09 -8.29
C ILE A 160 -13.10 -0.02 -9.55
N GLU A 161 -12.54 0.18 -10.73
CA GLU A 161 -13.27 0.12 -12.00
C GLU A 161 -13.44 -1.31 -12.54
N GLY A 162 -12.81 -2.31 -11.89
CA GLY A 162 -12.91 -3.72 -12.29
C GLY A 162 -12.09 -4.06 -13.52
N GLU A 163 -11.08 -3.28 -13.82
CA GLU A 163 -10.14 -3.51 -14.92
C GLU A 163 -8.98 -4.44 -14.52
N PHE A 164 -8.72 -4.59 -13.22
CA PHE A 164 -7.74 -5.53 -12.70
C PHE A 164 -8.37 -6.93 -12.57
N PRO A 165 -7.66 -8.02 -12.95
CA PRO A 165 -8.16 -9.38 -12.77
C PRO A 165 -8.56 -9.64 -11.32
N ASP A 166 -9.71 -10.31 -11.15
CA ASP A 166 -10.25 -10.68 -9.84
C ASP A 166 -10.45 -9.50 -8.87
N ALA A 167 -10.72 -8.29 -9.42
CA ALA A 167 -10.89 -7.06 -8.64
C ALA A 167 -11.89 -7.20 -7.48
N ASP A 168 -12.94 -7.99 -7.65
CA ASP A 168 -13.96 -8.25 -6.62
C ASP A 168 -13.44 -9.10 -5.44
N GLU A 169 -12.30 -9.76 -5.58
CA GLU A 169 -11.64 -10.46 -4.48
C GLU A 169 -10.86 -9.53 -3.57
N TYR A 170 -10.47 -8.36 -4.08
CA TYR A 170 -9.69 -7.36 -3.33
C TYR A 170 -10.55 -6.27 -2.71
N LEU A 171 -11.72 -5.97 -3.31
CA LEU A 171 -12.54 -4.84 -2.94
C LEU A 171 -14.01 -5.09 -3.18
N ASP A 172 -14.86 -4.85 -2.18
CA ASP A 172 -16.32 -4.83 -2.38
C ASP A 172 -16.74 -3.54 -3.11
N ARG A 173 -16.79 -3.61 -4.43
CA ARG A 173 -17.20 -2.48 -5.31
C ARG A 173 -18.68 -2.13 -5.20
N SER A 174 -19.49 -2.94 -4.52
CA SER A 174 -20.92 -2.68 -4.33
C SER A 174 -21.20 -1.54 -3.35
N MET A 175 -20.19 -1.10 -2.58
CA MET A 175 -20.33 -0.05 -1.56
C MET A 175 -20.65 1.34 -2.14
N GLY A 176 -20.48 1.56 -3.45
CA GLY A 176 -20.84 2.81 -4.09
C GLY A 176 -20.16 4.04 -3.48
N PRO A 177 -20.92 5.07 -3.03
CA PRO A 177 -20.33 6.30 -2.47
C PRO A 177 -19.56 6.10 -1.17
N ASP A 178 -19.75 4.98 -0.48
CA ASP A 178 -18.99 4.59 0.71
C ASP A 178 -17.74 3.75 0.39
N LEU A 179 -17.31 3.75 -0.87
CA LEU A 179 -16.17 2.98 -1.35
C LEU A 179 -14.88 3.27 -0.57
N TRP A 180 -14.71 4.48 -0.09
CA TRP A 180 -13.56 4.85 0.71
C TRP A 180 -13.97 5.65 1.96
N ARG A 181 -13.15 5.56 3.01
CA ARG A 181 -13.28 6.36 4.23
C ARG A 181 -11.91 6.91 4.63
N SER A 182 -11.94 8.13 5.19
CA SER A 182 -10.82 8.68 5.93
C SER A 182 -11.02 8.35 7.43
N ARG A 183 -10.01 7.85 8.08
CA ARG A 183 -9.97 7.66 9.54
C ARG A 183 -9.18 8.75 10.22
#